data_84bae3992514d10c8b279a5923916540
#
_entry.id   84bae3992514d10c8b279a5923916540
#
_cell.length_a   1.000
_cell.length_b   1.000
_cell.length_c   1.000
_cell.angle_alpha   90.00
_cell.angle_beta   90.00
_cell.angle_gamma   90.00
#
_symmetry.space_group_name_H-M   'P 1'
#
loop_
_entity.id
_entity.type
_entity.pdbx_description
1 polymer ?
#
loop_
_entity_poly.entity_id
_entity_poly.type
_entity_poly.pdbx_seq_one_letter_code
_entity_poly.pdbx_strand_id
1 'polypeptide(L)'
;MAPPLKKKRRILLIDNDQRTSYIVSLILKLNGYDVEYYADPKSMLSQLQSSVYDLILLSLTSSETNYLELYNQIRNKDAHVKICFMMDDSLHNNYYYDDNFVQSFKGDLNSCDFVDKPVNTNEILEIVISHLEQQHK
;
A
#
# COMPACT_ATOMS: atom_id res chain seq x y z
N MET A 1 -22.85 -30.05 4.80
CA MET A 1 -22.65 -28.84 4.00
C MET A 1 -21.28 -28.25 4.29
N ALA A 2 -20.52 -27.98 3.24
CA ALA A 2 -19.22 -27.38 3.44
C ALA A 2 -19.35 -25.91 3.80
N PRO A 3 -18.46 -25.36 4.65
CA PRO A 3 -18.48 -23.95 4.94
C PRO A 3 -18.12 -23.15 3.68
N PRO A 4 -18.58 -21.91 3.57
CA PRO A 4 -18.21 -21.08 2.44
C PRO A 4 -16.71 -20.83 2.44
N LEU A 5 -16.15 -20.72 1.24
CA LEU A 5 -14.73 -20.41 1.10
C LEU A 5 -14.49 -18.99 1.58
N LYS A 6 -13.40 -18.80 2.31
CA LYS A 6 -12.98 -17.47 2.70
C LYS A 6 -12.60 -16.69 1.48
N LYS A 7 -13.11 -15.48 1.37
CA LYS A 7 -12.71 -14.59 0.29
C LYS A 7 -11.28 -14.13 0.54
N LYS A 8 -10.46 -14.20 -0.49
CA LYS A 8 -9.08 -13.73 -0.38
C LYS A 8 -9.05 -12.22 -0.22
N ARG A 9 -8.12 -11.75 0.61
CA ARG A 9 -7.86 -10.32 0.72
C ARG A 9 -7.13 -9.86 -0.52
N ARG A 10 -7.49 -8.72 -1.01
CA ARG A 10 -6.94 -8.16 -2.24
C ARG A 10 -6.04 -6.98 -1.94
N ILE A 11 -4.82 -7.04 -2.47
CA ILE A 11 -3.81 -6.02 -2.25
C ILE A 11 -3.45 -5.38 -3.58
N LEU A 12 -3.40 -4.06 -3.57
CA LEU A 12 -2.98 -3.29 -4.74
C LEU A 12 -1.57 -2.78 -4.45
N LEU A 13 -0.63 -3.16 -5.31
CA LEU A 13 0.78 -2.80 -5.14
C LEU A 13 1.21 -1.85 -6.23
N ILE A 14 1.70 -0.68 -5.84
CA ILE A 14 2.18 0.31 -6.79
C ILE A 14 3.64 0.62 -6.50
N ASP A 15 4.52 0.27 -7.44
CA ASP A 15 5.96 0.45 -7.28
C ASP A 15 6.60 0.41 -8.66
N ASN A 16 7.43 1.39 -8.98
CA ASN A 16 8.11 1.39 -10.28
C ASN A 16 9.36 0.52 -10.29
N ASP A 17 9.75 -0.04 -9.16
CA ASP A 17 10.86 -0.99 -9.09
C ASP A 17 10.32 -2.40 -9.35
N GLN A 18 10.46 -2.87 -10.58
CA GLN A 18 9.88 -4.14 -11.00
C GLN A 18 10.46 -5.33 -10.24
N ARG A 19 11.73 -5.27 -9.88
CA ARG A 19 12.37 -6.37 -9.17
C ARG A 19 11.79 -6.54 -7.78
N THR A 20 11.69 -5.44 -7.05
CA THR A 20 11.10 -5.46 -5.71
C THR A 20 9.64 -5.87 -5.77
N SER A 21 8.90 -5.32 -6.73
CA SER A 21 7.47 -5.61 -6.89
C SER A 21 7.23 -7.08 -7.17
N TYR A 22 8.07 -7.68 -8.00
CA TYR A 22 7.92 -9.09 -8.32
C TYR A 22 8.06 -9.94 -7.07
N ILE A 23 9.09 -9.66 -6.28
CA ILE A 23 9.35 -10.42 -5.06
C ILE A 23 8.23 -10.24 -4.04
N VAL A 24 7.82 -9.00 -3.81
CA VAL A 24 6.74 -8.71 -2.86
C VAL A 24 5.45 -9.40 -3.29
N SER A 25 5.12 -9.28 -4.57
CA SER A 25 3.91 -9.87 -5.11
C SER A 25 3.93 -11.39 -4.94
N LEU A 26 5.05 -12.02 -5.23
CA LEU A 26 5.18 -13.46 -5.13
C LEU A 26 4.98 -13.92 -3.68
N ILE A 27 5.62 -13.26 -2.75
CA ILE A 27 5.52 -13.62 -1.33
C ILE A 27 4.09 -13.50 -0.84
N LEU A 28 3.42 -12.42 -1.21
CA LEU A 28 2.05 -12.22 -0.77
C LEU A 28 1.11 -13.25 -1.38
N LYS A 29 1.29 -13.55 -2.66
CA LYS A 29 0.47 -14.57 -3.31
C LYS A 29 0.68 -15.94 -2.70
N LEU A 30 1.92 -16.27 -2.35
CA LEU A 30 2.23 -17.55 -1.72
C LEU A 30 1.60 -17.66 -0.33
N ASN A 31 1.25 -16.53 0.27
CA ASN A 31 0.63 -16.52 1.59
C ASN A 31 -0.88 -16.29 1.52
N GLY A 32 -1.48 -16.46 0.36
CA GLY A 32 -2.92 -16.48 0.24
C GLY A 32 -3.59 -15.17 -0.10
N TYR A 33 -2.83 -14.16 -0.50
CA TYR A 33 -3.40 -12.87 -0.89
C TYR A 33 -3.49 -12.77 -2.40
N ASP A 34 -4.52 -12.07 -2.88
CA ASP A 34 -4.58 -11.65 -4.27
C ASP A 34 -3.84 -10.34 -4.41
N VAL A 35 -2.98 -10.23 -5.41
CA VAL A 35 -2.18 -9.02 -5.61
C VAL A 35 -2.33 -8.55 -7.04
N GLU A 36 -2.69 -7.27 -7.20
CA GLU A 36 -2.62 -6.60 -8.48
C GLU A 36 -1.48 -5.59 -8.42
N TYR A 37 -0.73 -5.49 -9.49
CA TYR A 37 0.46 -4.65 -9.53
C TYR A 37 0.35 -3.60 -10.63
N TYR A 38 0.72 -2.38 -10.27
CA TYR A 38 0.89 -1.27 -11.22
C TYR A 38 2.23 -0.61 -10.98
N ALA A 39 2.96 -0.36 -12.06
CA ALA A 39 4.22 0.37 -11.96
C ALA A 39 3.99 1.86 -11.81
N ASP A 40 2.84 2.35 -12.24
CA ASP A 40 2.57 3.78 -12.37
C ASP A 40 1.28 4.15 -11.63
N PRO A 41 1.33 5.16 -10.74
CA PRO A 41 0.12 5.57 -10.02
C PRO A 41 -1.03 6.02 -10.91
N LYS A 42 -0.73 6.62 -12.05
CA LYS A 42 -1.81 7.09 -12.94
C LYS A 42 -2.59 5.93 -13.52
N SER A 43 -1.89 4.87 -13.91
CA SER A 43 -2.56 3.67 -14.41
C SER A 43 -3.42 3.05 -13.34
N MET A 44 -2.92 3.02 -12.12
CA MET A 44 -3.67 2.50 -10.99
C MET A 44 -4.95 3.29 -10.76
N LEU A 45 -4.84 4.62 -10.76
CA LEU A 45 -6.01 5.47 -10.49
C LEU A 45 -7.12 5.24 -11.50
N SER A 46 -6.77 5.02 -12.77
CA SER A 46 -7.78 4.83 -13.79
C SER A 46 -8.56 3.52 -13.60
N GLN A 47 -7.99 2.57 -12.85
CA GLN A 47 -8.60 1.28 -12.62
C GLN A 47 -9.20 1.12 -11.23
N LEU A 48 -8.89 2.05 -10.33
CA LEU A 48 -9.30 1.92 -8.93
C LEU A 48 -10.81 2.06 -8.79
N GLN A 49 -11.41 1.11 -8.09
CA GLN A 49 -12.82 1.11 -7.77
C GLN A 49 -13.01 0.96 -6.27
N SER A 50 -14.05 1.55 -5.76
CA SER A 50 -14.37 1.50 -4.33
C SER A 50 -14.64 0.08 -3.88
N SER A 51 -14.12 -0.27 -2.72
CA SER A 51 -14.39 -1.53 -2.03
C SER A 51 -13.87 -2.78 -2.75
N VAL A 52 -12.95 -2.60 -3.69
CA VAL A 52 -12.36 -3.75 -4.40
C VAL A 52 -11.12 -4.25 -3.67
N TYR A 53 -10.34 -3.35 -3.09
CA TYR A 53 -9.08 -3.70 -2.44
C TYR A 53 -9.17 -3.53 -0.94
N ASP A 54 -8.43 -4.37 -0.24
CA ASP A 54 -8.36 -4.31 1.22
C ASP A 54 -7.16 -3.48 1.69
N LEU A 55 -6.12 -3.39 0.86
CA LEU A 55 -4.91 -2.66 1.22
C LEU A 55 -4.22 -2.17 -0.05
N ILE A 56 -3.72 -0.95 0.01
CA ILE A 56 -2.87 -0.39 -1.04
C ILE A 56 -1.47 -0.25 -0.46
N LEU A 57 -0.49 -0.89 -1.11
CA LEU A 57 0.93 -0.71 -0.80
C LEU A 57 1.49 0.22 -1.86
N LEU A 58 1.84 1.43 -1.48
CA LEU A 58 2.24 2.48 -2.41
C LEU A 58 3.66 2.93 -2.11
N SER A 59 4.56 2.66 -3.05
CA SER A 59 5.96 3.06 -2.89
C SER A 59 6.14 4.52 -3.25
N LEU A 60 6.84 5.24 -2.39
CA LEU A 60 7.21 6.63 -2.63
C LEU A 60 8.58 6.64 -3.30
N THR A 61 8.60 6.58 -4.62
CA THR A 61 9.83 6.39 -5.38
C THR A 61 10.23 7.59 -6.23
N SER A 62 9.38 8.60 -6.32
CA SER A 62 9.65 9.76 -7.17
C SER A 62 9.40 11.04 -6.42
N SER A 63 10.40 11.94 -6.43
CA SER A 63 10.23 13.26 -5.83
C SER A 63 9.36 14.17 -6.70
N GLU A 64 9.06 13.74 -7.94
CA GLU A 64 8.24 14.53 -8.84
C GLU A 64 6.75 14.26 -8.69
N THR A 65 6.40 13.17 -8.03
CA THR A 65 5.00 12.82 -7.81
C THR A 65 4.48 13.53 -6.58
N ASN A 66 3.33 14.17 -6.72
CA ASN A 66 2.67 14.79 -5.58
C ASN A 66 1.83 13.72 -4.89
N TYR A 67 2.39 13.10 -3.85
CA TYR A 67 1.74 11.99 -3.18
C TYR A 67 0.56 12.42 -2.31
N LEU A 68 0.54 13.65 -1.84
CA LEU A 68 -0.63 14.15 -1.12
C LEU A 68 -1.84 14.28 -2.06
N GLU A 69 -1.59 14.79 -3.26
CA GLU A 69 -2.66 14.87 -4.25
C GLU A 69 -3.11 13.46 -4.66
N LEU A 70 -2.16 12.55 -4.85
CA LEU A 70 -2.48 11.16 -5.18
C LEU A 70 -3.33 10.52 -4.08
N TYR A 71 -2.95 10.74 -2.83
CA TYR A 71 -3.72 10.25 -1.70
C TYR A 71 -5.16 10.78 -1.75
N ASN A 72 -5.32 12.07 -2.01
CA ASN A 72 -6.67 12.64 -2.09
C ASN A 72 -7.47 12.03 -3.24
N GLN A 73 -6.80 11.76 -4.36
CA GLN A 73 -7.47 11.12 -5.49
C GLN A 73 -7.89 9.70 -5.17
N ILE A 74 -7.06 8.97 -4.42
CA ILE A 74 -7.42 7.64 -3.97
C ILE A 74 -8.63 7.72 -3.06
N ARG A 75 -8.63 8.65 -2.11
CA ARG A 75 -9.73 8.80 -1.16
C ARG A 75 -11.03 9.21 -1.84
N ASN A 76 -10.95 9.92 -2.95
CA ASN A 76 -12.17 10.25 -3.71
C ASN A 76 -12.81 9.01 -4.34
N LYS A 77 -11.99 8.01 -4.63
CA LYS A 77 -12.50 6.77 -5.22
C LYS A 77 -12.82 5.71 -4.18
N ASP A 78 -12.08 5.68 -3.09
CA ASP A 78 -12.31 4.73 -2.00
C ASP A 78 -11.94 5.43 -0.70
N ALA A 79 -12.94 5.77 0.07
CA ALA A 79 -12.75 6.54 1.29
C ALA A 79 -12.16 5.73 2.43
N HIS A 80 -12.19 4.39 2.34
CA HIS A 80 -11.89 3.55 3.51
C HIS A 80 -10.77 2.55 3.30
N VAL A 81 -10.25 2.39 2.09
CA VAL A 81 -9.20 1.41 1.86
C VAL A 81 -7.97 1.79 2.68
N LYS A 82 -7.33 0.79 3.27
CA LYS A 82 -6.10 1.03 4.03
C LYS A 82 -4.95 1.29 3.05
N ILE A 83 -4.11 2.26 3.39
CA ILE A 83 -2.98 2.65 2.55
C ILE A 83 -1.71 2.56 3.39
N CYS A 84 -0.71 1.85 2.88
CA CYS A 84 0.60 1.79 3.49
C CYS A 84 1.61 2.37 2.51
N PHE A 85 2.22 3.48 2.90
CA PHE A 85 3.28 4.11 2.11
C PHE A 85 4.60 3.45 2.44
N MET A 86 5.32 3.03 1.42
CA MET A 86 6.65 2.44 1.58
C MET A 86 7.69 3.45 1.13
N MET A 87 8.52 3.92 2.06
CA MET A 87 9.46 5.00 1.82
C MET A 87 10.86 4.44 1.60
N ASP A 88 11.49 4.86 0.51
CA ASP A 88 12.88 4.51 0.23
C ASP A 88 13.78 5.32 1.17
N ASP A 89 14.81 4.68 1.72
CA ASP A 89 15.74 5.35 2.62
C ASP A 89 16.37 6.59 1.98
N SER A 90 16.65 6.53 0.68
CA SER A 90 17.23 7.66 -0.01
C SER A 90 16.34 8.90 0.00
N LEU A 91 15.04 8.71 0.22
CA LEU A 91 14.09 9.81 0.27
C LEU A 91 13.92 10.39 1.67
N HIS A 92 14.41 9.70 2.70
CA HIS A 92 14.32 10.21 4.06
C HIS A 92 15.06 11.53 4.23
N ASN A 93 16.12 11.74 3.47
CA ASN A 93 16.87 12.98 3.52
C ASN A 93 16.32 14.03 2.59
N ASN A 94 15.24 13.74 1.90
CA ASN A 94 14.59 14.65 0.98
C ASN A 94 13.46 15.35 1.72
N TYR A 95 13.49 16.68 1.74
CA TYR A 95 12.52 17.44 2.50
C TYR A 95 11.08 17.26 1.98
N TYR A 96 10.89 16.67 0.82
CA TYR A 96 9.56 16.34 0.33
C TYR A 96 8.86 15.34 1.23
N TYR A 97 9.63 14.54 1.99
CA TYR A 97 9.08 13.49 2.85
C TYR A 97 9.48 13.73 4.29
N ASP A 98 9.53 15.01 4.68
CA ASP A 98 9.86 15.38 6.05
C ASP A 98 8.63 15.22 6.96
N ASP A 99 8.77 15.68 8.19
CA ASP A 99 7.70 15.57 9.17
C ASP A 99 6.42 16.25 8.72
N ASN A 100 6.53 17.36 7.97
CA ASN A 100 5.35 18.05 7.48
C ASN A 100 4.56 17.18 6.51
N PHE A 101 5.25 16.45 5.66
CA PHE A 101 4.61 15.55 4.72
C PHE A 101 3.85 14.46 5.49
N VAL A 102 4.51 13.83 6.46
CA VAL A 102 3.90 12.76 7.25
C VAL A 102 2.72 13.31 8.04
N GLN A 103 2.86 14.50 8.63
CA GLN A 103 1.79 15.12 9.41
C GLN A 103 0.54 15.35 8.57
N SER A 104 0.70 15.57 7.27
CA SER A 104 -0.44 15.80 6.39
C SER A 104 -1.44 14.65 6.37
N PHE A 105 -1.00 13.45 6.79
CA PHE A 105 -1.86 12.27 6.77
C PHE A 105 -2.38 11.88 8.15
N LYS A 106 -2.07 12.66 9.19
CA LYS A 106 -2.42 12.25 10.56
C LYS A 106 -3.91 12.20 10.82
N GLY A 107 -4.70 12.89 10.03
CA GLY A 107 -6.14 12.81 10.16
C GLY A 107 -6.71 11.46 9.76
N ASP A 108 -5.89 10.60 9.16
CA ASP A 108 -6.34 9.31 8.64
C ASP A 108 -5.55 8.17 9.30
N LEU A 109 -5.34 8.26 10.60
CA LEU A 109 -4.47 7.33 11.33
C LEU A 109 -4.93 5.88 11.28
N ASN A 110 -6.22 5.64 11.11
CA ASN A 110 -6.74 4.28 11.11
C ASN A 110 -6.56 3.58 9.79
N SER A 111 -6.28 4.31 8.72
CA SER A 111 -6.20 3.70 7.41
C SER A 111 -4.98 4.14 6.60
N CYS A 112 -4.01 4.78 7.24
CA CYS A 112 -2.79 5.23 6.56
C CYS A 112 -1.58 4.99 7.45
N ASP A 113 -0.54 4.38 6.88
CA ASP A 113 0.67 4.06 7.62
C ASP A 113 1.89 4.29 6.74
N PHE A 114 3.05 4.41 7.36
CA PHE A 114 4.32 4.64 6.66
C PHE A 114 5.35 3.62 7.13
N VAL A 115 6.01 2.96 6.19
CA VAL A 115 7.07 2.00 6.51
C VAL A 115 8.28 2.29 5.64
N ASP A 116 9.44 1.87 6.12
CA ASP A 116 10.70 2.08 5.40
C ASP A 116 10.96 0.99 4.39
N LYS A 117 11.63 1.35 3.30
CA LYS A 117 12.16 0.41 2.33
C LYS A 117 13.69 0.42 2.44
N PRO A 118 14.33 -0.64 2.01
CA PRO A 118 13.80 -1.91 1.55
C PRO A 118 13.26 -2.73 2.70
N VAL A 119 12.21 -3.49 2.43
CA VAL A 119 11.65 -4.38 3.44
C VAL A 119 12.00 -5.80 3.05
N ASN A 120 12.33 -6.63 4.04
CA ASN A 120 12.56 -8.02 3.77
C ASN A 120 11.21 -8.76 3.73
N THR A 121 11.26 -10.03 3.37
CA THR A 121 10.03 -10.80 3.19
C THR A 121 9.21 -10.89 4.47
N ASN A 122 9.87 -11.03 5.62
CA ASN A 122 9.16 -11.15 6.89
C ASN A 122 8.49 -9.84 7.26
N GLU A 123 9.16 -8.71 7.01
CA GLU A 123 8.59 -7.40 7.33
C GLU A 123 7.35 -7.13 6.49
N ILE A 124 7.40 -7.45 5.19
CA ILE A 124 6.24 -7.24 4.33
C ILE A 124 5.05 -8.05 4.82
N LEU A 125 5.28 -9.30 5.18
CA LEU A 125 4.20 -10.14 5.68
C LEU A 125 3.64 -9.61 6.99
N GLU A 126 4.51 -9.15 7.90
CA GLU A 126 4.05 -8.60 9.16
C GLU A 126 3.20 -7.36 8.96
N ILE A 127 3.61 -6.50 8.03
CA ILE A 127 2.86 -5.29 7.73
C ILE A 127 1.48 -5.66 7.19
N VAL A 128 1.44 -6.54 6.22
CA VAL A 128 0.17 -6.93 5.61
C VAL A 128 -0.73 -7.61 6.63
N ILE A 129 -0.18 -8.52 7.42
CA ILE A 129 -0.96 -9.21 8.44
C ILE A 129 -1.50 -8.24 9.47
N SER A 130 -0.68 -7.27 9.89
CA SER A 130 -1.13 -6.31 10.88
C SER A 130 -2.29 -5.46 10.39
N HIS A 131 -2.34 -5.19 9.08
CA HIS A 131 -3.43 -4.40 8.51
C HIS A 131 -4.66 -5.22 8.18
N LEU A 132 -4.48 -6.47 7.76
CA LEU A 132 -5.58 -7.25 7.21
C LEU A 132 -6.05 -8.38 8.08
N GLU A 133 -5.15 -8.98 8.87
CA GLU A 133 -5.50 -10.18 9.65
C GLU A 133 -5.56 -9.90 11.13
N GLN A 134 -5.14 -8.73 11.56
CA GLN A 134 -5.18 -8.41 12.97
C GLN A 134 -6.61 -8.39 13.43
N GLN A 135 -6.93 -9.32 14.28
CA GLN A 135 -8.28 -9.44 14.77
C GLN A 135 -8.47 -8.48 15.92
N HIS A 136 -9.57 -7.84 15.88
CA HIS A 136 -9.99 -7.11 17.02
C HIS A 136 -10.35 -8.05 18.13
N LYS A 137 -10.17 -7.63 19.27
CA LYS A 137 -10.56 -8.44 20.43
C LYS A 137 -11.93 -8.04 20.89
#